data_0939b68c6b3897885e5e65456cba0a16
#
_entry.id   0939b68c6b3897885e5e65456cba0a16
#
_cell.length_a   1.000
_cell.length_b   1.000
_cell.length_c   1.000
_cell.angle_alpha   90.00
_cell.angle_beta   90.00
_cell.angle_gamma   90.00
#
_symmetry.space_group_name_H-M   'P 1'
#
loop_
_entity.id
_entity.type
_entity.pdbx_description
1 polymer ?
#
loop_
_entity_poly.entity_id
_entity_poly.type
_entity_poly.pdbx_seq_one_letter_code
_entity_poly.pdbx_strand_id
1 'polypeptide(L)'
;MAIFEQLIKRLEKNEGYQKAQEEFGPLFDFVNALIDLRVEKGLTQKNLSDLTGIAVPTLSRIESGKQNLSFKTMQTLVNALGGRLLVTPN
;
A
#
# COMPACT_ATOMS: atom_id res chain seq x y z
N MET A 1 -8.82 9.71 2.13
CA MET A 1 -9.30 8.33 2.04
C MET A 1 -8.61 7.60 0.90
N ALA A 2 -8.14 6.43 1.16
CA ALA A 2 -7.41 5.66 0.18
C ALA A 2 -8.36 5.04 -0.85
N ILE A 3 -8.00 5.13 -2.12
CA ILE A 3 -8.72 4.48 -3.21
C ILE A 3 -8.77 2.97 -2.98
N PHE A 4 -7.69 2.42 -2.43
CA PHE A 4 -7.57 1.00 -2.14
C PHE A 4 -8.62 0.54 -1.13
N GLU A 5 -8.88 1.35 -0.13
CA GLU A 5 -9.89 1.06 0.87
C GLU A 5 -11.28 0.98 0.26
N GLN A 6 -11.58 1.86 -0.70
CA GLN A 6 -12.83 1.83 -1.43
C GLN A 6 -12.95 0.57 -2.28
N LEU A 7 -11.85 0.10 -2.86
CA LEU A 7 -11.82 -1.12 -3.62
C LEU A 7 -12.16 -2.32 -2.74
N ILE A 8 -11.56 -2.39 -1.55
CA ILE A 8 -11.84 -3.47 -0.61
C ILE A 8 -13.32 -3.50 -0.23
N LYS A 9 -13.89 -2.34 0.08
CA LYS A 9 -15.31 -2.26 0.43
C LYS A 9 -16.21 -2.74 -0.70
N ARG A 10 -15.81 -2.45 -1.94
CA ARG A 10 -16.57 -2.89 -3.10
C ARG A 10 -16.49 -4.40 -3.28
N LEU A 11 -15.32 -4.98 -3.08
CA LEU A 11 -15.10 -6.42 -3.19
C LEU A 11 -15.88 -7.19 -2.12
N GLU A 12 -15.99 -6.63 -0.92
CA GLU A 12 -16.74 -7.25 0.17
C GLU A 12 -18.20 -7.49 -0.17
N LYS A 13 -18.73 -6.74 -1.12
CA LYS A 13 -20.16 -6.81 -1.48
C LYS A 13 -20.44 -7.80 -2.60
N ASN A 14 -19.45 -8.54 -3.09
CA ASN A 14 -19.65 -9.47 -4.18
C ASN A 14 -18.90 -10.78 -3.94
N GLU A 15 -19.16 -11.75 -4.82
CA GLU A 15 -18.61 -13.11 -4.70
C GLU A 15 -17.09 -13.16 -4.92
N GLY A 16 -16.52 -12.13 -5.52
CA GLY A 16 -15.09 -12.09 -5.79
C GLY A 16 -14.23 -11.74 -4.60
N TYR A 17 -14.84 -11.32 -3.47
CA TYR A 17 -14.07 -10.84 -2.34
C TYR A 17 -13.09 -11.87 -1.78
N GLN A 18 -13.56 -13.08 -1.50
CA GLN A 18 -12.72 -14.12 -0.92
C GLN A 18 -11.57 -14.49 -1.85
N LYS A 19 -11.87 -14.60 -3.14
CA LYS A 19 -10.84 -14.92 -4.13
C LYS A 19 -9.81 -13.79 -4.23
N ALA A 20 -10.28 -12.55 -4.25
CA ALA A 20 -9.39 -11.39 -4.27
C ALA A 20 -8.54 -11.35 -3.01
N GLN A 21 -9.11 -11.69 -1.85
CA GLN A 21 -8.39 -11.74 -0.60
C GLN A 21 -7.28 -12.79 -0.63
N GLU A 22 -7.54 -13.96 -1.21
CA GLU A 22 -6.52 -15.00 -1.33
C GLU A 22 -5.38 -14.59 -2.24
N GLU A 23 -5.70 -13.97 -3.38
CA GLU A 23 -4.69 -13.59 -4.38
C GLU A 23 -3.96 -12.30 -4.00
N PHE A 24 -4.68 -11.33 -3.45
CA PHE A 24 -4.16 -9.98 -3.28
C PHE A 24 -4.13 -9.52 -1.82
N GLY A 25 -4.50 -10.38 -0.89
CA GLY A 25 -4.54 -10.03 0.53
C GLY A 25 -3.24 -9.44 1.05
N PRO A 26 -2.07 -10.08 0.80
CA PRO A 26 -0.79 -9.52 1.26
C PRO A 26 -0.50 -8.15 0.65
N LEU A 27 -0.86 -7.93 -0.60
CA LEU A 27 -0.70 -6.62 -1.24
C LEU A 27 -1.63 -5.60 -0.60
N PHE A 28 -2.88 -5.98 -0.35
CA PHE A 28 -3.84 -5.11 0.32
C PHE A 28 -3.33 -4.71 1.70
N ASP A 29 -2.85 -5.68 2.46
CA ASP A 29 -2.35 -5.43 3.81
C ASP A 29 -1.16 -4.48 3.77
N PHE A 30 -0.22 -4.71 2.85
CA PHE A 30 0.94 -3.85 2.72
C PHE A 30 0.55 -2.42 2.35
N VAL A 31 -0.31 -2.27 1.34
CA VAL A 31 -0.69 -0.95 0.85
C VAL A 31 -1.46 -0.17 1.92
N ASN A 32 -2.37 -0.83 2.63
CA ASN A 32 -3.11 -0.17 3.70
C ASN A 32 -2.18 0.28 4.82
N ALA A 33 -1.23 -0.58 5.21
CA ALA A 33 -0.27 -0.22 6.24
C ALA A 33 0.62 0.95 5.78
N LEU A 34 1.01 0.95 4.51
CA LEU A 34 1.82 2.02 3.95
C LEU A 34 1.09 3.36 3.99
N ILE A 35 -0.17 3.37 3.56
CA ILE A 35 -0.98 4.57 3.57
C ILE A 35 -1.19 5.07 5.00
N ASP A 36 -1.53 4.17 5.91
CA ASP A 36 -1.74 4.53 7.31
C ASP A 36 -0.48 5.15 7.92
N LEU A 37 0.66 4.55 7.65
CA LEU A 37 1.93 5.04 8.18
C LEU A 37 2.28 6.40 7.59
N ARG A 38 2.05 6.59 6.28
CA ARG A 38 2.29 7.87 5.63
C ARG A 38 1.41 8.97 6.23
N VAL A 39 0.11 8.68 6.37
CA VAL A 39 -0.85 9.64 6.91
C VAL A 39 -0.54 9.95 8.37
N GLU A 40 -0.20 8.93 9.14
CA GLU A 40 0.17 9.10 10.55
C GLU A 40 1.38 10.02 10.72
N LYS A 41 2.32 9.96 9.77
CA LYS A 41 3.48 10.84 9.76
C LYS A 41 3.18 12.23 9.21
N GLY A 42 1.95 12.47 8.76
CA GLY A 42 1.57 13.76 8.19
C GLY A 42 2.16 14.03 6.83
N LEU A 43 2.55 12.99 6.10
CA LEU A 43 3.22 13.14 4.80
C LEU A 43 2.25 12.99 3.65
N THR A 44 2.43 13.83 2.62
CA THR A 44 1.72 13.68 1.36
C THR A 44 2.46 12.71 0.45
N GLN A 45 1.82 12.31 -0.65
CA GLN A 45 2.52 11.53 -1.67
C GLN A 45 3.72 12.30 -2.22
N LYS A 46 3.60 13.61 -2.35
CA LYS A 46 4.71 14.45 -2.80
C LYS A 46 5.88 14.38 -1.83
N ASN A 47 5.61 14.46 -0.54
CA ASN A 47 6.66 14.34 0.48
C ASN A 47 7.34 12.98 0.39
N LEU A 48 6.56 11.92 0.24
CA LEU A 48 7.11 10.57 0.14
C LEU A 48 7.93 10.41 -1.14
N SER A 49 7.49 11.03 -2.23
CA SER A 49 8.24 11.05 -3.48
C SER A 49 9.60 11.70 -3.28
N ASP A 50 9.63 12.83 -2.58
CA ASP A 50 10.89 13.54 -2.31
C ASP A 50 11.85 12.70 -1.47
N LEU A 51 11.31 11.93 -0.52
CA LEU A 51 12.14 11.09 0.36
C LEU A 51 12.67 9.84 -0.33
N THR A 52 11.94 9.29 -1.28
CA THR A 52 12.25 7.99 -1.87
C THR A 52 12.81 8.04 -3.28
N GLY A 53 12.58 9.17 -3.97
CA GLY A 53 12.89 9.26 -5.39
C GLY A 53 11.87 8.58 -6.29
N ILE A 54 10.78 8.07 -5.74
CA ILE A 54 9.72 7.43 -6.51
C ILE A 54 8.72 8.51 -6.95
N ALA A 55 8.42 8.57 -8.24
CA ALA A 55 7.54 9.60 -8.78
C ALA A 55 6.14 9.51 -8.18
N VAL A 56 5.48 10.67 -8.00
CA VAL A 56 4.13 10.73 -7.45
C VAL A 56 3.14 9.86 -8.23
N PRO A 57 3.12 9.86 -9.57
CA PRO A 57 2.21 8.95 -10.29
C PRO A 57 2.42 7.49 -9.95
N THR A 58 3.68 7.07 -9.73
CA THR A 58 3.98 5.70 -9.33
C THR A 58 3.47 5.42 -7.93
N LEU A 59 3.69 6.36 -6.98
CA LEU A 59 3.15 6.20 -5.63
C LEU A 59 1.63 6.10 -5.63
N SER A 60 0.97 6.89 -6.46
CA SER A 60 -0.47 6.84 -6.58
C SER A 60 -0.94 5.46 -7.06
N ARG A 61 -0.24 4.88 -8.03
CA ARG A 61 -0.56 3.54 -8.53
C ARG A 61 -0.32 2.48 -7.47
N ILE A 62 0.75 2.62 -6.70
CA ILE A 62 1.06 1.71 -5.60
C ILE A 62 -0.07 1.77 -4.56
N GLU A 63 -0.44 2.97 -4.15
CA GLU A 63 -1.46 3.16 -3.10
C GLU A 63 -2.85 2.77 -3.56
N SER A 64 -3.09 2.68 -4.85
CA SER A 64 -4.37 2.19 -5.38
C SER A 64 -4.36 0.70 -5.69
N GLY A 65 -3.26 0.02 -5.41
CA GLY A 65 -3.16 -1.42 -5.62
C GLY A 65 -3.01 -1.85 -7.06
N LYS A 66 -2.63 -0.93 -7.94
CA LYS A 66 -2.54 -1.19 -9.38
C LYS A 66 -1.15 -1.57 -9.86
N GLN A 67 -0.19 -1.64 -8.96
CA GLN A 67 1.20 -1.89 -9.33
C GLN A 67 1.78 -3.03 -8.53
N ASN A 68 2.46 -3.95 -9.20
CA ASN A 68 3.24 -4.97 -8.52
C ASN A 68 4.45 -4.32 -7.86
N LEU A 69 4.78 -4.77 -6.67
CA LEU A 69 5.87 -4.22 -5.90
C LEU A 69 6.98 -5.24 -5.74
N SER A 70 8.21 -4.80 -6.03
CA SER A 70 9.37 -5.59 -5.66
C SER A 70 9.62 -5.45 -4.16
N PHE A 71 10.31 -6.40 -3.58
CA PHE A 71 10.71 -6.31 -2.18
C PHE A 71 11.54 -5.05 -1.93
N LYS A 72 12.42 -4.72 -2.87
CA LYS A 72 13.26 -3.53 -2.74
C LYS A 72 12.43 -2.26 -2.66
N THR A 73 11.40 -2.14 -3.50
CA THR A 73 10.52 -0.97 -3.48
C THR A 73 9.75 -0.90 -2.16
N MET A 74 9.23 -2.02 -1.69
CA MET A 74 8.54 -2.06 -0.40
C MET A 74 9.46 -1.61 0.72
N GLN A 75 10.69 -2.10 0.74
CA GLN A 75 11.66 -1.75 1.77
C GLN A 75 12.01 -0.27 1.72
N THR A 76 12.19 0.28 0.53
CA THR A 76 12.48 1.72 0.36
C THR A 76 11.36 2.57 0.95
N LEU A 77 10.12 2.23 0.64
CA LEU A 77 8.95 2.98 1.13
C LEU A 77 8.84 2.89 2.65
N VAL A 78 8.94 1.69 3.18
CA VAL A 78 8.78 1.47 4.62
C VAL A 78 9.90 2.13 5.41
N ASN A 79 11.14 2.04 4.92
CA ASN A 79 12.28 2.70 5.56
C ASN A 79 12.11 4.22 5.57
N ALA A 80 11.64 4.80 4.49
CA ALA A 80 11.42 6.24 4.41
C ALA A 80 10.41 6.72 5.44
N LEU A 81 9.49 5.86 5.82
CA LEU A 81 8.44 6.19 6.80
C LEU A 81 8.82 5.77 8.22
N GLY A 82 10.05 5.30 8.43
CA GLY A 82 10.51 4.91 9.76
C GLY A 82 9.93 3.60 10.25
N GLY A 83 9.35 2.81 9.35
CA GLY A 83 8.82 1.50 9.69
C GLY A 83 9.77 0.38 9.35
N ARG A 84 9.25 -0.84 9.38
CA ARG A 84 10.00 -2.02 8.94
C ARG A 84 9.04 -3.10 8.47
N LEU A 85 9.53 -3.91 7.54
CA LEU A 85 8.75 -5.03 7.02
C LEU A 85 8.88 -6.22 7.95
N LEU A 86 7.74 -6.80 8.27
CA LEU A 86 7.67 -8.00 9.10
C LEU A 86 6.80 -9.03 8.40
N VAL A 87 7.15 -10.29 8.58
CA VAL A 87 6.30 -11.40 8.15
C VAL A 87 5.81 -12.08 9.42
N THR A 88 4.50 -12.14 9.58
CA THR A 88 3.90 -12.75 10.76
C THR A 88 3.11 -13.97 10.35
N PRO A 89 3.13 -15.05 11.16
CA PRO A 89 2.28 -16.21 10.89
C PRO A 89 0.82 -15.86 11.13
N ASN A 90 -0.02 -16.55 10.42
CA ASN A 90 -1.47 -16.42 10.64
C ASN A 90 -1.87 -17.11 11.94
#